data_b1b6dfa9180e498a37a4008e58dc9f9f
#
_entry.id   b1b6dfa9180e498a37a4008e58dc9f9f
#
_cell.length_a   1.000
_cell.length_b   1.000
_cell.length_c   1.000
_cell.angle_alpha   90.00
_cell.angle_beta   90.00
_cell.angle_gamma   90.00
#
_symmetry.space_group_name_H-M   'P 1'
#
loop_
_entity.id
_entity.type
_entity.pdbx_description
1 polymer ?
#
loop_
_entity_poly.entity_id
_entity_poly.type
_entity_poly.pdbx_seq_one_letter_code
_entity_poly.pdbx_strand_id
1 'polypeptide(L)'
;MHRSVKRIPKTPYTATSLYSGASAKRARFYCGALDMHFLDTGEKYEALPEAYVIFITENDVLKKGWPLYNVQRCLTDNGEVFEDGSHVVYVNAACQDDTPLGRLMQDLNCKDPNKMHYKELADTVNYFKSTKEGEYD
;
A
#
# COMPACT_ATOMS: atom_id res chain seq x y z
N MET A 1 -36.09 17.79 14.74
CA MET A 1 -36.02 17.01 13.49
C MET A 1 -34.56 16.71 13.17
N HIS A 2 -34.09 15.53 13.57
CA HIS A 2 -32.74 15.10 13.20
C HIS A 2 -32.75 14.57 11.78
N ARG A 3 -32.21 15.33 10.82
CA ARG A 3 -31.87 14.76 9.52
C ARG A 3 -30.75 13.74 9.73
N SER A 4 -31.08 12.47 9.64
CA SER A 4 -30.13 11.40 9.51
C SER A 4 -29.44 11.59 8.15
N VAL A 5 -28.30 12.28 8.14
CA VAL A 5 -27.42 12.29 6.99
C VAL A 5 -26.84 10.88 6.89
N LYS A 6 -27.31 10.09 5.94
CA LYS A 6 -26.64 8.84 5.57
C LYS A 6 -25.23 9.20 5.12
N ARG A 7 -24.25 9.01 6.00
CA ARG A 7 -22.86 9.17 5.62
C ARG A 7 -22.51 8.10 4.58
N ILE A 8 -21.96 8.55 3.46
CA ILE A 8 -21.34 7.64 2.49
C ILE A 8 -20.17 6.99 3.20
N PRO A 9 -20.09 5.63 3.25
CA PRO A 9 -18.93 4.96 3.85
C PRO A 9 -17.65 5.46 3.20
N LYS A 10 -16.65 5.81 4.01
CA LYS A 10 -15.33 6.16 3.48
C LYS A 10 -14.73 4.94 2.79
N THR A 11 -14.22 5.11 1.58
CA THR A 11 -13.52 4.05 0.87
C THR A 11 -12.22 3.69 1.61
N PRO A 12 -11.78 2.42 1.56
CA PRO A 12 -10.48 2.04 2.09
C PRO A 12 -9.37 2.91 1.50
N TYR A 13 -8.42 3.31 2.31
CA TYR A 13 -7.30 4.12 1.88
C TYR A 13 -5.99 3.35 1.90
N THR A 14 -5.20 3.57 0.85
CA THR A 14 -3.90 2.90 0.68
C THR A 14 -2.81 3.93 0.49
N ALA A 15 -1.76 3.85 1.31
CA ALA A 15 -0.52 4.58 1.09
C ALA A 15 0.57 3.59 0.67
N THR A 16 1.28 3.89 -0.40
CA THR A 16 2.33 3.04 -0.95
C THR A 16 3.66 3.78 -0.95
N SER A 17 4.72 3.11 -0.54
CA SER A 17 6.07 3.66 -0.54
C SER A 17 7.06 2.64 -1.10
N LEU A 18 7.93 3.11 -2.00
CA LEU A 18 9.01 2.35 -2.65
C LEU A 18 10.34 2.80 -2.04
N TYR A 19 10.75 2.19 -0.93
CA TYR A 19 12.02 2.57 -0.27
C TYR A 19 12.70 1.40 0.44
N SER A 20 14.05 1.49 0.49
CA SER A 20 14.92 0.68 1.31
C SER A 20 14.82 1.09 2.76
N GLY A 21 13.93 1.16 3.48
CA GLY A 21 13.87 1.67 4.86
C GLY A 21 12.48 1.60 5.48
N ALA A 22 11.74 0.59 5.06
CA ALA A 22 10.38 0.35 5.52
C ALA A 22 10.37 -0.29 6.92
N SER A 23 10.79 0.46 7.93
CA SER A 23 10.82 -0.03 9.31
C SER A 23 9.40 -0.18 9.88
N ALA A 24 9.27 -1.03 10.88
CA ALA A 24 8.03 -1.22 11.61
C ALA A 24 7.52 0.09 12.24
N LYS A 25 8.42 0.92 12.76
CA LYS A 25 8.07 2.22 13.33
C LYS A 25 7.59 3.21 12.28
N ARG A 26 8.17 3.18 11.09
CA ARG A 26 7.71 3.99 9.96
C ARG A 26 6.29 3.58 9.52
N ALA A 27 6.01 2.28 9.46
CA ALA A 27 4.66 1.79 9.20
C ALA A 27 3.67 2.30 10.23
N ARG A 28 4.02 2.23 11.52
CA ARG A 28 3.20 2.76 12.61
C ARG A 28 2.92 4.25 12.45
N PHE A 29 3.93 5.03 12.10
CA PHE A 29 3.80 6.46 11.89
C PHE A 29 2.81 6.77 10.76
N TYR A 30 2.92 6.10 9.62
CA TYR A 30 2.00 6.30 8.50
C TYR A 30 0.57 5.89 8.82
N CYS A 31 0.36 4.82 9.58
CA CYS A 31 -0.97 4.44 10.04
C CYS A 31 -1.61 5.57 10.87
N GLY A 32 -0.88 6.15 11.80
CA GLY A 32 -1.35 7.28 12.59
C GLY A 32 -1.62 8.54 11.76
N ALA A 33 -0.75 8.83 10.79
CA ALA A 33 -0.92 9.97 9.90
C ALA A 33 -2.17 9.84 9.03
N LEU A 34 -2.47 8.65 8.52
CA LEU A 34 -3.70 8.38 7.79
C LEU A 34 -4.93 8.60 8.64
N ASP A 35 -4.94 8.12 9.87
CA ASP A 35 -6.06 8.28 10.79
C ASP A 35 -6.31 9.76 11.10
N MET A 36 -5.25 10.51 11.34
CA MET A 36 -5.34 11.97 11.57
C MET A 36 -5.88 12.72 10.35
N HIS A 37 -5.55 12.25 9.16
CA HIS A 37 -6.02 12.87 7.91
C HIS A 37 -7.49 12.58 7.63
N PHE A 38 -7.97 11.38 7.93
CA PHE A 38 -9.31 10.93 7.56
C PHE A 38 -10.39 11.12 8.61
N LEU A 39 -10.02 11.42 9.86
CA LEU A 39 -11.00 11.72 10.90
C LEU A 39 -11.23 13.22 10.99
N ASP A 40 -12.42 13.67 10.62
CA ASP A 40 -12.79 15.08 10.71
C ASP A 40 -13.15 15.45 12.16
N THR A 41 -13.02 16.73 12.47
CA THR A 41 -13.39 17.25 13.79
C THR A 41 -14.85 16.95 14.11
N GLY A 42 -15.10 16.37 15.28
CA GLY A 42 -16.45 16.01 15.74
C GLY A 42 -16.96 14.66 15.21
N GLU A 43 -16.20 13.97 14.34
CA GLU A 43 -16.53 12.60 13.94
C GLU A 43 -16.22 11.61 15.06
N LYS A 44 -16.99 10.52 15.11
CA LYS A 44 -16.69 9.39 16.01
C LYS A 44 -15.54 8.56 15.44
N TYR A 45 -14.76 7.92 16.31
CA TYR A 45 -13.65 7.06 15.92
C TYR A 45 -14.09 5.90 15.02
N GLU A 46 -15.31 5.41 15.18
CA GLU A 46 -15.89 4.34 14.35
C GLU A 46 -16.09 4.76 12.88
N ALA A 47 -15.99 6.04 12.57
CA ALA A 47 -16.02 6.55 11.20
C ALA A 47 -14.69 6.37 10.45
N LEU A 48 -13.61 5.97 11.14
CA LEU A 48 -12.34 5.66 10.49
C LEU A 48 -12.51 4.53 9.45
N PRO A 49 -12.01 4.70 8.23
CA PRO A 49 -12.07 3.66 7.21
C PRO A 49 -11.05 2.56 7.46
N GLU A 50 -11.21 1.43 6.78
CA GLU A 50 -10.11 0.47 6.61
C GLU A 50 -8.91 1.19 6.01
N ALA A 51 -7.73 0.99 6.56
CA ALA A 51 -6.51 1.65 6.13
C ALA A 51 -5.42 0.61 5.83
N TYR A 52 -4.74 0.80 4.71
CA TYR A 52 -3.64 -0.05 4.26
C TYR A 52 -2.40 0.79 4.04
N VAL A 53 -1.32 0.44 4.72
CA VAL A 53 0.02 0.96 4.44
C VAL A 53 0.79 -0.12 3.70
N ILE A 54 1.14 0.13 2.45
CA ILE A 54 1.81 -0.84 1.60
C ILE A 54 3.22 -0.36 1.32
N PHE A 55 4.22 -1.15 1.73
CA PHE A 55 5.60 -0.94 1.35
C PHE A 55 6.00 -1.93 0.26
N ILE A 56 6.47 -1.41 -0.86
CA ILE A 56 7.12 -2.21 -1.91
C ILE A 56 8.61 -2.01 -1.72
N THR A 57 9.32 -3.05 -1.33
CA THR A 57 10.74 -2.97 -0.96
C THR A 57 11.62 -3.68 -1.99
N GLU A 58 12.75 -3.07 -2.33
CA GLU A 58 13.73 -3.68 -3.25
C GLU A 58 14.34 -4.94 -2.66
N ASN A 59 14.55 -4.93 -1.34
CA ASN A 59 15.12 -6.05 -0.59
C ASN A 59 14.09 -6.64 0.35
N ASP A 60 14.26 -7.89 0.71
CA ASP A 60 13.41 -8.58 1.69
C ASP A 60 13.70 -8.07 3.11
N VAL A 61 12.97 -7.03 3.52
CA VAL A 61 13.16 -6.35 4.81
C VAL A 61 12.91 -7.28 6.00
N LEU A 62 11.93 -8.17 5.91
CA LEU A 62 11.56 -9.09 6.98
C LEU A 62 12.34 -10.42 6.92
N LYS A 63 13.12 -10.64 5.86
CA LYS A 63 14.11 -11.72 5.73
C LYS A 63 13.57 -13.15 5.87
N LYS A 64 12.32 -13.39 5.49
CA LYS A 64 11.71 -14.73 5.52
C LYS A 64 11.61 -15.36 4.13
N GLY A 65 11.99 -14.65 3.07
CA GLY A 65 11.91 -15.11 1.70
C GLY A 65 10.48 -15.14 1.11
N TRP A 66 9.52 -14.55 1.78
CA TRP A 66 8.14 -14.52 1.29
C TRP A 66 7.92 -13.38 0.30
N PRO A 67 7.03 -13.55 -0.70
CA PRO A 67 6.71 -12.48 -1.64
C PRO A 67 5.84 -11.37 -1.03
N LEU A 68 5.06 -11.71 -0.01
CA LEU A 68 4.09 -10.83 0.62
C LEU A 68 4.03 -11.08 2.12
N TYR A 69 4.00 -10.00 2.90
CA TYR A 69 3.84 -10.04 4.34
C TYR A 69 2.62 -9.20 4.74
N ASN A 70 1.68 -9.82 5.42
CA ASN A 70 0.53 -9.12 6.00
C ASN A 70 0.75 -8.93 7.49
N VAL A 71 0.68 -7.68 7.97
CA VAL A 71 0.88 -7.34 9.37
C VAL A 71 -0.38 -6.71 9.93
N GLN A 72 -0.85 -7.23 11.04
CA GLN A 72 -1.99 -6.70 11.79
C GLN A 72 -1.69 -6.78 13.29
N ARG A 73 -2.34 -5.91 14.06
CA ARG A 73 -2.33 -6.05 15.51
C ARG A 73 -3.10 -7.28 15.92
N CYS A 74 -2.62 -7.97 16.93
CA CYS A 74 -3.26 -9.17 17.45
C CYS A 74 -3.27 -9.15 18.97
N LEU A 75 -4.15 -9.96 19.55
CA LEU A 75 -4.10 -10.27 20.95
C LEU A 75 -2.90 -11.19 21.19
N THR A 76 -1.97 -10.76 22.03
CA THR A 76 -0.72 -11.50 22.24
C THR A 76 -0.91 -12.84 22.94
N ASP A 77 -2.02 -13.00 23.69
CA ASP A 77 -2.29 -14.21 24.44
C ASP A 77 -2.64 -15.40 23.55
N ASN A 78 -3.38 -15.17 22.44
CA ASN A 78 -3.87 -16.25 21.57
C ASN A 78 -3.62 -16.02 20.07
N GLY A 79 -3.07 -14.87 19.68
CA GLY A 79 -2.80 -14.54 18.28
C GLY A 79 -4.03 -14.11 17.46
N GLU A 80 -5.18 -13.95 18.11
CA GLU A 80 -6.39 -13.48 17.43
C GLU A 80 -6.24 -12.05 16.93
N VAL A 81 -6.71 -11.78 15.72
CA VAL A 81 -6.62 -10.44 15.11
C VAL A 81 -7.45 -9.44 15.89
N PHE A 82 -6.88 -8.26 16.16
CA PHE A 82 -7.56 -7.20 16.91
C PHE A 82 -8.71 -6.56 16.14
N GLU A 83 -8.74 -6.67 14.82
CA GLU A 83 -9.79 -6.15 13.93
C GLU A 83 -10.00 -4.64 14.04
N ASP A 84 -8.93 -3.88 14.15
CA ASP A 84 -8.98 -2.41 14.22
C ASP A 84 -9.02 -1.73 12.84
N GLY A 85 -9.07 -2.49 11.75
CA GLY A 85 -9.12 -1.97 10.39
C GLY A 85 -7.80 -1.38 9.88
N SER A 86 -6.70 -1.54 10.62
CA SER A 86 -5.36 -1.09 10.23
C SER A 86 -4.53 -2.24 9.71
N HIS A 87 -4.01 -2.10 8.49
CA HIS A 87 -3.24 -3.14 7.81
C HIS A 87 -1.91 -2.59 7.33
N VAL A 88 -0.84 -3.35 7.53
CA VAL A 88 0.46 -3.08 6.93
C VAL A 88 0.83 -4.24 6.03
N VAL A 89 1.21 -3.94 4.81
CA VAL A 89 1.57 -4.94 3.80
C VAL A 89 2.98 -4.65 3.31
N TYR A 90 3.85 -5.64 3.40
CA TYR A 90 5.18 -5.60 2.78
C TYR A 90 5.15 -6.43 1.51
N VAL A 91 5.51 -5.84 0.39
CA VAL A 91 5.66 -6.52 -0.89
C VAL A 91 7.16 -6.62 -1.20
N ASN A 92 7.66 -7.84 -1.26
CA ASN A 92 9.07 -8.10 -1.52
C ASN A 92 9.34 -8.08 -3.04
N ALA A 93 9.85 -6.96 -3.56
CA ALA A 93 10.16 -6.83 -4.98
C ALA A 93 11.36 -7.66 -5.43
N ALA A 94 12.14 -8.21 -4.50
CA ALA A 94 13.18 -9.19 -4.82
C ALA A 94 12.60 -10.55 -5.26
N CYS A 95 11.36 -10.85 -4.89
CA CYS A 95 10.66 -12.06 -5.31
C CYS A 95 10.02 -11.85 -6.69
N GLN A 96 10.69 -12.34 -7.74
CA GLN A 96 10.29 -12.17 -9.14
C GLN A 96 10.00 -13.52 -9.80
N ASP A 97 9.22 -14.34 -9.13
CA ASP A 97 8.83 -15.65 -9.61
C ASP A 97 7.72 -15.58 -10.69
N ASP A 98 7.29 -16.73 -11.22
CA ASP A 98 6.26 -16.82 -12.26
C ASP A 98 4.83 -16.85 -11.69
N THR A 99 4.61 -16.20 -10.56
CA THR A 99 3.28 -15.93 -10.01
C THR A 99 2.77 -14.56 -10.50
N PRO A 100 1.46 -14.28 -10.42
CA PRO A 100 0.94 -12.94 -10.76
C PRO A 100 1.65 -11.82 -10.00
N LEU A 101 1.91 -11.98 -8.71
CA LEU A 101 2.64 -11.01 -7.90
C LEU A 101 4.10 -10.90 -8.34
N GLY A 102 4.76 -12.03 -8.59
CA GLY A 102 6.15 -12.05 -9.06
C GLY A 102 6.31 -11.37 -10.41
N ARG A 103 5.38 -11.54 -11.33
CA ARG A 103 5.36 -10.84 -12.64
C ARG A 103 5.17 -9.33 -12.44
N LEU A 104 4.31 -8.92 -11.53
CA LEU A 104 4.17 -7.51 -11.18
C LEU A 104 5.48 -6.93 -10.66
N MET A 105 6.20 -7.67 -9.81
CA MET A 105 7.51 -7.25 -9.31
C MET A 105 8.56 -7.19 -10.43
N GLN A 106 8.53 -8.11 -11.38
CA GLN A 106 9.35 -8.04 -12.59
C GLN A 106 9.07 -6.76 -13.36
N ASP A 107 7.80 -6.42 -13.55
CA ASP A 107 7.38 -5.22 -14.27
C ASP A 107 7.83 -3.94 -13.56
N LEU A 108 7.70 -3.87 -12.24
CA LEU A 108 8.13 -2.71 -11.45
C LEU A 108 9.65 -2.47 -11.53
N ASN A 109 10.43 -3.53 -11.72
CA ASN A 109 11.89 -3.46 -11.93
C ASN A 109 12.28 -3.28 -13.41
N CYS A 110 11.32 -3.38 -14.34
CA CYS A 110 11.54 -3.29 -15.76
C CYS A 110 11.49 -1.84 -16.23
N LYS A 111 12.49 -1.42 -17.01
CA LYS A 111 12.55 -0.07 -17.59
C LYS A 111 11.93 0.03 -18.97
N ASP A 112 11.74 -1.10 -19.64
CA ASP A 112 11.21 -1.18 -20.99
C ASP A 112 9.74 -1.61 -20.97
N PRO A 113 8.79 -0.69 -21.30
CA PRO A 113 7.37 -1.02 -21.32
C PRO A 113 6.99 -2.18 -22.24
N ASN A 114 7.76 -2.40 -23.32
CA ASN A 114 7.52 -3.48 -24.27
C ASN A 114 7.80 -4.88 -23.69
N LYS A 115 8.53 -4.95 -22.59
CA LYS A 115 8.89 -6.21 -21.90
C LYS A 115 8.04 -6.47 -20.64
N MET A 116 7.09 -5.59 -20.34
CA MET A 116 6.22 -5.72 -19.18
C MET A 116 5.11 -6.74 -19.44
N HIS A 117 4.74 -7.50 -18.42
CA HIS A 117 3.65 -8.48 -18.46
C HIS A 117 2.26 -7.84 -18.44
N TYR A 118 2.13 -6.71 -17.72
CA TYR A 118 0.85 -6.02 -17.53
C TYR A 118 0.77 -4.78 -18.40
N LYS A 119 -0.17 -4.82 -19.36
CA LYS A 119 -0.37 -3.75 -20.34
C LYS A 119 -0.70 -2.41 -19.68
N GLU A 120 -1.53 -2.41 -18.66
CA GLU A 120 -1.96 -1.21 -17.92
C GLU A 120 -0.76 -0.50 -17.30
N LEU A 121 0.18 -1.25 -16.73
CA LEU A 121 1.40 -0.70 -16.18
C LEU A 121 2.33 -0.17 -17.28
N ALA A 122 2.48 -0.92 -18.37
CA ALA A 122 3.26 -0.51 -19.53
C ALA A 122 2.74 0.79 -20.14
N ASP A 123 1.43 0.91 -20.30
CA ASP A 123 0.78 2.11 -20.85
C ASP A 123 0.99 3.32 -19.92
N THR A 124 0.90 3.10 -18.61
CA THR A 124 1.15 4.14 -17.59
C THR A 124 2.60 4.63 -17.64
N VAL A 125 3.56 3.72 -17.72
CA VAL A 125 4.99 4.07 -17.82
C VAL A 125 5.28 4.82 -19.12
N ASN A 126 4.70 4.40 -20.24
CA ASN A 126 4.81 5.11 -21.52
C ASN A 126 4.26 6.53 -21.43
N TYR A 127 3.10 6.70 -20.80
CA TYR A 127 2.50 8.02 -20.59
C TYR A 127 3.42 8.94 -19.79
N PHE A 128 3.97 8.49 -18.68
CA PHE A 128 4.85 9.30 -17.85
C PHE A 128 6.17 9.63 -18.54
N LYS A 129 6.73 8.70 -19.31
CA LYS A 129 7.94 8.97 -20.09
C LYS A 129 7.71 10.04 -21.14
N SER A 130 6.62 9.95 -21.91
CA SER A 130 6.29 10.94 -22.94
C SER A 130 6.01 12.33 -22.34
N THR A 131 5.40 12.39 -21.16
CA THR A 131 5.08 13.65 -20.47
C THR A 131 6.34 14.33 -19.92
N LYS A 132 7.28 13.56 -19.37
CA LYS A 132 8.57 14.10 -18.88
C LYS A 132 9.45 14.64 -20.00
N GLU A 133 9.45 14.00 -21.14
CA GLU A 133 10.18 14.50 -22.32
C GLU A 133 9.57 15.80 -22.85
N GLY A 134 8.28 16.03 -22.66
CA GLY A 134 7.60 17.27 -23.01
C GLY A 134 7.74 18.42 -22.01
N GLU A 135 8.10 18.16 -20.77
CA GLU A 135 8.25 19.19 -19.72
C GLU A 135 9.66 19.82 -19.68
N TYR A 136 10.65 19.24 -20.35
CA TYR A 136 12.04 19.69 -20.35
C TYR A 136 12.46 20.44 -21.63
N ASP A 137 11.56 20.71 -22.52
CA ASP A 137 11.80 21.55 -23.71
C ASP A 137 11.46 23.02 -23.46
#